data_eed1c21ace570b29f7c391f5868d1292
#
_entry.id   eed1c21ace570b29f7c391f5868d1292
#
_cell.length_a   1.000
_cell.length_b   1.000
_cell.length_c   1.000
_cell.angle_alpha   90.00
_cell.angle_beta   90.00
_cell.angle_gamma   90.00
#
_symmetry.space_group_name_H-M   'P 1'
#
loop_
_entity.id
_entity.type
_entity.pdbx_description
1 polymer ?
#
loop_
_entity_poly.entity_id
_entity_poly.type
_entity_poly.pdbx_seq_one_letter_code
_entity_poly.pdbx_strand_id
1 'polypeptide(L)'
;LVTSEIYHFGARNDEHKSNWRFEEREVVNIKEDFNYPQYYIGGVFLKDKALRSLKFDVNMDFWEDAMAINKVILKLGKYGLVKGAIYYYRKMENESSLVDKAWRKKERYTTFLEDGYKRLMKCSLLRKFKVVPYIQYVVAYHLRLFLLEGNREVVMEMVPEKEMQPFKDRLSDVLQKVSDEVICSMNTALPVIEMELSLKYKKKVRAKKTITDNDMVFQYGEKQLARLSERNVRVIGIMDKPGYEGMLRGRFSTPLYAMKKDDYIFVQNGDEKIKTDRYKCKKQLYILDELMRNYKNAGFVVRIPEEWKEIQFGIHTNDADILLNKVEVNSEDKQENEDE
;
A
#
# COMPACT_ATOMS: atom_id res chain seq x y z
N LEU A 1 -6.01 -12.29 25.93
CA LEU A 1 -6.69 -11.73 24.76
C LEU A 1 -6.45 -12.64 23.58
N VAL A 2 -7.51 -12.97 22.85
CA VAL A 2 -7.45 -13.63 21.55
C VAL A 2 -8.34 -12.89 20.56
N THR A 3 -8.08 -13.04 19.25
CA THR A 3 -8.90 -12.47 18.18
C THR A 3 -9.22 -13.55 17.13
N SER A 4 -10.34 -13.38 16.45
CA SER A 4 -10.81 -14.24 15.36
C SER A 4 -10.60 -13.59 14.00
N GLU A 5 -10.72 -14.38 12.95
CA GLU A 5 -10.83 -13.91 11.57
C GLU A 5 -12.06 -13.03 11.37
N ILE A 6 -12.04 -12.16 10.38
CA ILE A 6 -13.19 -11.32 10.02
C ILE A 6 -13.63 -11.64 8.59
N TYR A 7 -14.92 -11.84 8.42
CA TYR A 7 -15.57 -11.95 7.13
C TYR A 7 -16.63 -10.86 6.98
N HIS A 8 -16.53 -10.07 5.92
CA HIS A 8 -17.54 -9.08 5.58
C HIS A 8 -18.73 -9.74 4.91
N PHE A 9 -19.94 -9.29 5.21
CA PHE A 9 -21.15 -9.72 4.53
C PHE A 9 -22.13 -8.55 4.32
N GLY A 10 -23.05 -8.69 3.38
CA GLY A 10 -23.99 -7.64 2.98
C GLY A 10 -23.57 -6.96 1.68
N ALA A 11 -23.31 -5.67 1.69
CA ALA A 11 -22.86 -4.93 0.51
C ALA A 11 -21.48 -5.40 -0.02
N ARG A 12 -20.73 -6.13 0.78
CA ARG A 12 -19.45 -6.73 0.44
C ARG A 12 -19.36 -8.11 1.06
N ASN A 13 -18.93 -9.12 0.30
CA ASN A 13 -18.84 -10.49 0.75
C ASN A 13 -17.42 -11.02 0.49
N ASP A 14 -16.49 -10.74 1.43
CA ASP A 14 -15.11 -11.15 1.33
C ASP A 14 -14.41 -11.22 2.69
N GLU A 15 -13.25 -11.85 2.69
CA GLU A 15 -12.37 -11.90 3.85
C GLU A 15 -11.70 -10.54 4.11
N HIS A 16 -11.52 -10.24 5.38
CA HIS A 16 -10.78 -9.04 5.75
C HIS A 16 -9.30 -9.15 5.36
N LYS A 17 -8.76 -8.10 4.76
CA LYS A 17 -7.38 -8.06 4.26
C LYS A 17 -6.29 -8.38 5.30
N SER A 18 -6.59 -8.37 6.59
CA SER A 18 -5.65 -8.72 7.65
C SER A 18 -5.73 -10.18 8.10
N ASN A 19 -6.59 -11.02 7.47
CA ASN A 19 -6.75 -12.42 7.87
C ASN A 19 -5.51 -13.27 7.57
N TRP A 20 -4.61 -12.83 6.66
CA TRP A 20 -3.33 -13.49 6.43
C TRP A 20 -2.55 -13.80 7.72
N ARG A 21 -2.74 -13.01 8.80
CA ARG A 21 -2.08 -13.18 10.08
C ARG A 21 -2.37 -14.55 10.74
N PHE A 22 -3.57 -15.08 10.52
CA PHE A 22 -4.03 -16.33 11.10
C PHE A 22 -3.39 -17.56 10.44
N GLU A 23 -2.87 -17.41 9.21
CA GLU A 23 -2.12 -18.46 8.51
C GLU A 23 -0.70 -18.59 9.02
N GLU A 24 -0.14 -17.52 9.55
CA GLU A 24 1.29 -17.45 9.88
C GLU A 24 1.56 -17.61 11.38
N ARG A 25 0.58 -17.32 12.24
CA ARG A 25 0.79 -17.27 13.70
C ARG A 25 -0.43 -17.73 14.48
N GLU A 26 -0.21 -18.42 15.59
CA GLU A 26 -1.22 -18.65 16.63
C GLU A 26 -1.10 -17.63 17.77
N VAL A 27 0.10 -17.17 18.05
CA VAL A 27 0.38 -16.18 19.10
C VAL A 27 1.31 -15.11 18.54
N VAL A 28 0.92 -13.86 18.71
CA VAL A 28 1.74 -12.69 18.37
C VAL A 28 2.43 -12.19 19.64
N ASN A 29 3.77 -12.21 19.65
CA ASN A 29 4.60 -11.56 20.66
C ASN A 29 5.01 -10.17 20.14
N ILE A 30 4.48 -9.09 20.71
CA ILE A 30 4.71 -7.73 20.21
C ILE A 30 6.17 -7.25 20.27
N LYS A 31 7.07 -8.01 20.88
CA LYS A 31 8.51 -7.71 20.89
C LYS A 31 9.21 -8.22 19.63
N GLU A 32 8.68 -9.29 19.05
CA GLU A 32 9.27 -10.03 17.91
C GLU A 32 8.41 -9.83 16.65
N ASP A 33 7.10 -9.99 16.79
CA ASP A 33 6.11 -9.96 15.70
C ASP A 33 5.47 -8.57 15.59
N PHE A 34 6.26 -7.52 15.41
CA PHE A 34 5.74 -6.15 15.44
C PHE A 34 4.84 -5.79 14.25
N ASN A 35 4.92 -6.53 13.15
CA ASN A 35 4.17 -6.33 11.91
C ASN A 35 2.79 -7.03 11.88
N TYR A 36 2.31 -7.56 13.01
CA TYR A 36 0.98 -8.16 13.17
C TYR A 36 0.05 -7.22 13.96
N PRO A 37 -0.51 -6.16 13.34
CA PRO A 37 -1.28 -5.16 14.08
C PRO A 37 -2.71 -5.60 14.38
N GLN A 38 -3.27 -5.13 15.50
CA GLN A 38 -4.68 -5.27 15.84
C GLN A 38 -5.33 -3.89 15.93
N TYR A 39 -6.39 -3.66 15.15
CA TYR A 39 -7.05 -2.35 15.06
C TYR A 39 -8.47 -2.32 15.61
N TYR A 40 -9.20 -3.39 15.54
CA TYR A 40 -10.62 -3.47 15.82
C TYR A 40 -10.90 -4.37 17.02
N ILE A 41 -12.03 -4.10 17.69
CA ILE A 41 -12.52 -4.89 18.82
C ILE A 41 -13.44 -6.02 18.36
N GLY A 42 -14.00 -5.94 17.16
CA GLY A 42 -14.83 -7.01 16.59
C GLY A 42 -14.04 -8.32 16.51
N GLY A 43 -14.62 -9.40 16.98
CA GLY A 43 -13.98 -10.72 17.06
C GLY A 43 -12.89 -10.85 18.12
N VAL A 44 -12.77 -9.89 19.06
CA VAL A 44 -11.81 -9.97 20.18
C VAL A 44 -12.48 -10.55 21.43
N PHE A 45 -11.80 -11.53 22.04
CA PHE A 45 -12.24 -12.16 23.31
C PHE A 45 -11.21 -11.86 24.41
N LEU A 46 -11.70 -11.43 25.54
CA LEU A 46 -10.90 -11.01 26.69
C LEU A 46 -11.24 -11.86 27.92
N LYS A 47 -10.24 -12.39 28.60
CA LYS A 47 -10.44 -12.91 29.96
C LYS A 47 -10.77 -11.74 30.89
N ASP A 48 -11.53 -11.98 31.94
CA ASP A 48 -11.99 -10.99 32.94
C ASP A 48 -10.87 -10.04 33.41
N LYS A 49 -9.71 -10.59 33.75
CA LYS A 49 -8.54 -9.79 34.16
C LYS A 49 -8.07 -8.78 33.10
N ALA A 50 -8.16 -9.12 31.82
CA ALA A 50 -7.80 -8.24 30.70
C ALA A 50 -8.93 -7.22 30.42
N LEU A 51 -10.20 -7.66 30.53
CA LEU A 51 -11.38 -6.84 30.33
C LEU A 51 -11.38 -5.61 31.28
N ARG A 52 -10.97 -5.77 32.55
CA ARG A 52 -10.83 -4.66 33.51
C ARG A 52 -9.86 -3.58 33.08
N SER A 53 -8.96 -3.88 32.13
CA SER A 53 -8.00 -2.92 31.56
C SER A 53 -8.48 -2.28 30.27
N LEU A 54 -9.58 -2.77 29.67
CA LEU A 54 -10.18 -2.21 28.47
C LEU A 54 -10.97 -0.96 28.84
N LYS A 55 -10.58 0.17 28.29
CA LYS A 55 -11.26 1.45 28.49
C LYS A 55 -11.32 2.19 27.17
N PHE A 56 -12.53 2.42 26.70
CA PHE A 56 -12.80 3.28 25.56
C PHE A 56 -12.73 4.75 25.98
N ASP A 57 -12.26 5.59 25.07
CA ASP A 57 -12.29 7.04 25.26
C ASP A 57 -13.55 7.58 24.57
N VAL A 58 -14.49 8.03 25.35
CA VAL A 58 -15.76 8.58 24.88
C VAL A 58 -15.63 9.89 24.09
N ASN A 59 -14.46 10.53 24.16
CA ASN A 59 -14.17 11.75 23.41
C ASN A 59 -13.49 11.48 22.07
N MET A 60 -13.26 10.19 21.71
CA MET A 60 -12.73 9.80 20.42
C MET A 60 -13.86 9.29 19.53
N ASP A 61 -14.15 10.01 18.44
CA ASP A 61 -15.21 9.65 17.51
C ASP A 61 -14.85 8.50 16.55
N PHE A 62 -13.57 8.16 16.45
CA PHE A 62 -13.06 7.06 15.63
C PHE A 62 -11.70 6.60 16.16
N TRP A 63 -11.31 5.35 15.85
CA TRP A 63 -10.06 4.70 16.28
C TRP A 63 -9.98 4.45 17.80
N GLU A 64 -11.09 4.63 18.55
CA GLU A 64 -11.23 4.42 19.98
C GLU A 64 -10.99 2.95 20.36
N ASP A 65 -11.43 2.02 19.50
CA ASP A 65 -11.23 0.58 19.63
C ASP A 65 -9.75 0.22 19.44
N ALA A 66 -9.07 0.73 18.41
CA ALA A 66 -7.64 0.55 18.21
C ALA A 66 -6.83 1.09 19.39
N MET A 67 -7.19 2.26 19.92
CA MET A 67 -6.58 2.83 21.11
C MET A 67 -6.78 1.93 22.35
N ALA A 68 -8.01 1.48 22.59
CA ALA A 68 -8.35 0.68 23.77
C ALA A 68 -7.66 -0.69 23.73
N ILE A 69 -7.76 -1.40 22.59
CA ILE A 69 -7.20 -2.75 22.46
C ILE A 69 -5.66 -2.75 22.54
N ASN A 70 -5.00 -1.76 21.91
CA ASN A 70 -3.54 -1.69 21.93
C ASN A 70 -2.97 -1.30 23.30
N LYS A 71 -3.70 -0.56 24.14
CA LYS A 71 -3.34 -0.37 25.55
C LYS A 71 -3.36 -1.68 26.34
N VAL A 72 -4.32 -2.57 26.05
CA VAL A 72 -4.39 -3.90 26.66
C VAL A 72 -3.24 -4.78 26.16
N ILE A 73 -3.01 -4.81 24.85
CA ILE A 73 -1.91 -5.59 24.24
C ILE A 73 -0.55 -5.14 24.77
N LEU A 74 -0.30 -3.84 24.90
CA LEU A 74 0.92 -3.29 25.54
C LEU A 74 1.12 -3.80 26.96
N LYS A 75 0.04 -3.99 27.71
CA LYS A 75 0.10 -4.51 29.08
C LYS A 75 0.42 -6.02 29.08
N LEU A 76 -0.21 -6.79 28.18
CA LEU A 76 -0.07 -8.23 28.10
C LEU A 76 1.25 -8.67 27.44
N GLY A 77 1.75 -7.90 26.49
CA GLY A 77 2.94 -8.20 25.70
C GLY A 77 2.72 -9.19 24.57
N LYS A 78 1.56 -9.84 24.53
CA LYS A 78 1.18 -10.83 23.51
C LYS A 78 -0.34 -10.97 23.38
N TYR A 79 -0.78 -11.51 22.25
CA TYR A 79 -2.18 -11.89 22.01
C TYR A 79 -2.28 -13.12 21.10
N GLY A 80 -3.39 -13.87 21.18
CA GLY A 80 -3.62 -15.07 20.39
C GLY A 80 -4.45 -14.79 19.14
N LEU A 81 -4.22 -15.58 18.10
CA LEU A 81 -4.95 -15.64 16.84
C LEU A 81 -5.66 -17.00 16.78
N VAL A 82 -6.98 -17.00 16.60
CA VAL A 82 -7.78 -18.22 16.54
C VAL A 82 -8.25 -18.44 15.11
N LYS A 83 -7.54 -19.31 14.37
CA LYS A 83 -7.86 -19.71 13.01
C LYS A 83 -9.17 -20.49 12.97
N GLY A 84 -9.98 -20.26 11.95
CA GLY A 84 -11.27 -20.94 11.75
C GLY A 84 -12.43 -20.41 12.62
N ALA A 85 -12.15 -19.51 13.58
CA ALA A 85 -13.19 -18.76 14.27
C ALA A 85 -13.46 -17.47 13.50
N ILE A 86 -14.69 -17.26 13.04
CA ILE A 86 -15.04 -16.16 12.15
C ILE A 86 -15.98 -15.18 12.84
N TYR A 87 -15.60 -13.91 12.87
CA TYR A 87 -16.46 -12.78 13.21
C TYR A 87 -17.06 -12.19 11.94
N TYR A 88 -18.37 -12.31 11.79
CA TYR A 88 -19.08 -11.74 10.64
C TYR A 88 -19.37 -10.27 10.86
N TYR A 89 -18.73 -9.44 10.01
CA TYR A 89 -18.89 -7.97 10.04
C TYR A 89 -19.80 -7.52 8.91
N ARG A 90 -20.99 -6.99 9.26
CA ARG A 90 -21.96 -6.51 8.28
C ARG A 90 -21.50 -5.21 7.62
N LYS A 91 -21.42 -5.20 6.29
CA LYS A 91 -21.27 -3.99 5.48
C LYS A 91 -22.63 -3.54 4.97
N MET A 92 -22.95 -2.27 5.15
CA MET A 92 -24.19 -1.64 4.66
C MET A 92 -23.93 -1.01 3.28
N GLU A 93 -24.95 -1.00 2.41
CA GLU A 93 -24.88 -0.36 1.10
C GLU A 93 -24.70 1.17 1.19
N ASN A 94 -25.31 1.77 2.19
CA ASN A 94 -25.15 3.19 2.47
C ASN A 94 -23.88 3.38 3.32
N GLU A 95 -22.95 4.22 2.90
CA GLU A 95 -21.71 4.62 3.60
C GLU A 95 -22.02 5.25 4.97
N SER A 96 -22.70 4.50 5.85
CA SER A 96 -23.16 5.00 7.13
C SER A 96 -22.24 4.63 8.30
N SER A 97 -21.11 3.93 8.02
CA SER A 97 -20.21 3.53 9.08
C SER A 97 -19.50 4.76 9.70
N LEU A 98 -19.20 4.68 11.00
CA LEU A 98 -18.43 5.72 11.68
C LEU A 98 -17.06 5.94 11.02
N VAL A 99 -16.46 4.89 10.46
CA VAL A 99 -15.18 4.95 9.76
C VAL A 99 -15.29 5.78 8.48
N ASP A 100 -16.35 5.59 7.68
CA ASP A 100 -16.55 6.35 6.43
C ASP A 100 -16.84 7.81 6.74
N LYS A 101 -17.69 8.08 7.74
CA LYS A 101 -17.97 9.46 8.22
C LYS A 101 -16.72 10.15 8.78
N ALA A 102 -15.82 9.40 9.40
CA ALA A 102 -14.59 9.95 9.97
C ALA A 102 -13.66 10.56 8.89
N TRP A 103 -13.70 10.06 7.65
CA TRP A 103 -12.92 10.66 6.55
C TRP A 103 -13.31 12.10 6.24
N ARG A 104 -14.57 12.48 6.52
CA ARG A 104 -15.09 13.84 6.29
C ARG A 104 -15.08 14.72 7.54
N LYS A 105 -14.39 14.29 8.61
CA LYS A 105 -14.18 15.09 9.83
C LYS A 105 -12.83 15.79 9.80
N LYS A 106 -12.81 17.11 10.02
CA LYS A 106 -11.59 17.92 10.05
C LYS A 106 -10.62 17.44 11.15
N GLU A 107 -11.16 16.98 12.26
CA GLU A 107 -10.41 16.47 13.40
C GLU A 107 -9.49 15.31 13.02
N ARG A 108 -9.86 14.49 12.03
CA ARG A 108 -9.03 13.38 11.51
C ARG A 108 -7.68 13.89 10.99
N TYR A 109 -7.65 15.08 10.41
CA TYR A 109 -6.47 15.69 9.78
C TYR A 109 -5.73 16.65 10.71
N THR A 110 -6.24 16.88 11.91
CA THR A 110 -5.71 17.84 12.90
C THR A 110 -5.48 17.17 14.25
N THR A 111 -6.40 17.34 15.18
CA THR A 111 -6.27 16.92 16.58
C THR A 111 -6.10 15.43 16.77
N PHE A 112 -6.68 14.59 15.88
CA PHE A 112 -6.51 13.14 15.97
C PHE A 112 -5.06 12.68 15.86
N LEU A 113 -4.22 13.35 15.08
CA LEU A 113 -2.80 12.99 14.97
C LEU A 113 -2.07 13.13 16.32
N GLU A 114 -2.52 14.08 17.15
CA GLU A 114 -2.04 14.26 18.53
C GLU A 114 -2.74 13.28 19.49
N ASP A 115 -4.06 13.33 19.55
CA ASP A 115 -4.87 12.62 20.55
C ASP A 115 -4.98 11.12 20.29
N GLY A 116 -4.83 10.69 19.04
CA GLY A 116 -4.76 9.30 18.65
C GLY A 116 -3.33 8.77 18.66
N TYR A 117 -2.55 9.15 17.66
CA TYR A 117 -1.24 8.53 17.43
C TYR A 117 -0.20 8.86 18.49
N LYS A 118 0.06 10.14 18.75
CA LYS A 118 1.07 10.55 19.74
C LYS A 118 0.69 10.08 21.14
N ARG A 119 -0.62 10.06 21.47
CA ARG A 119 -1.11 9.54 22.74
C ARG A 119 -0.88 8.03 22.90
N LEU A 120 -1.12 7.21 21.86
CA LEU A 120 -0.81 5.79 21.91
C LEU A 120 0.70 5.54 22.06
N MET A 121 1.53 6.28 21.30
CA MET A 121 2.98 6.22 21.43
C MET A 121 3.45 6.63 22.85
N LYS A 122 2.84 7.68 23.44
CA LYS A 122 3.10 8.07 24.84
C LYS A 122 2.74 6.97 25.83
N CYS A 123 1.64 6.24 25.61
CA CYS A 123 1.28 5.08 26.44
C CYS A 123 2.36 3.97 26.36
N SER A 124 2.93 3.75 25.16
CA SER A 124 4.04 2.82 25.00
C SER A 124 5.29 3.30 25.75
N LEU A 125 5.68 4.56 25.57
CA LEU A 125 6.84 5.16 26.23
C LEU A 125 6.75 5.06 27.76
N LEU A 126 5.61 5.42 28.34
CA LEU A 126 5.40 5.35 29.80
C LEU A 126 5.41 3.94 30.36
N ARG A 127 5.00 2.94 29.57
CA ARG A 127 4.90 1.55 30.01
C ARG A 127 6.12 0.70 29.70
N LYS A 128 6.83 0.99 28.62
CA LYS A 128 7.95 0.21 28.11
C LYS A 128 9.26 1.00 28.03
N PHE A 129 9.29 2.25 28.47
CA PHE A 129 10.41 3.19 28.38
C PHE A 129 10.89 3.47 26.95
N LYS A 130 10.11 3.04 25.95
CA LYS A 130 10.30 3.31 24.51
C LYS A 130 8.98 3.14 23.77
N VAL A 131 8.89 3.74 22.59
CA VAL A 131 7.83 3.40 21.64
C VAL A 131 8.22 2.09 20.97
N VAL A 132 7.60 0.98 21.41
CA VAL A 132 7.95 -0.36 20.89
C VAL A 132 7.61 -0.47 19.40
N PRO A 133 8.36 -1.26 18.60
CA PRO A 133 8.15 -1.39 17.15
C PRO A 133 6.70 -1.74 16.77
N TYR A 134 6.03 -2.58 17.55
CA TYR A 134 4.63 -2.92 17.36
C TYR A 134 3.71 -1.68 17.36
N ILE A 135 3.86 -0.76 18.30
CA ILE A 135 3.07 0.48 18.34
C ILE A 135 3.47 1.44 17.22
N GLN A 136 4.75 1.49 16.88
CA GLN A 136 5.19 2.24 15.71
C GLN A 136 4.51 1.72 14.45
N TYR A 137 4.44 0.39 14.28
CA TYR A 137 3.78 -0.24 13.13
C TYR A 137 2.28 0.03 13.11
N VAL A 138 1.59 -0.12 14.25
CA VAL A 138 0.15 0.18 14.37
C VAL A 138 -0.14 1.62 13.92
N VAL A 139 0.64 2.58 14.41
CA VAL A 139 0.43 4.00 14.06
C VAL A 139 0.77 4.27 12.60
N ALA A 140 1.94 3.84 12.12
CA ALA A 140 2.38 4.11 10.76
C ALA A 140 1.49 3.41 9.71
N TYR A 141 1.04 2.17 9.99
CA TYR A 141 0.09 1.47 9.12
C TYR A 141 -1.23 2.25 8.94
N HIS A 142 -1.78 2.83 10.01
CA HIS A 142 -3.00 3.63 9.91
C HIS A 142 -2.75 5.01 9.31
N LEU A 143 -1.63 5.66 9.67
CA LEU A 143 -1.22 6.94 9.08
C LEU A 143 -1.07 6.85 7.57
N ARG A 144 -0.50 5.75 7.08
CA ARG A 144 -0.33 5.46 5.66
C ARG A 144 -1.61 5.57 4.84
N LEU A 145 -2.78 5.36 5.44
CA LEU A 145 -4.07 5.52 4.75
C LEU A 145 -4.24 6.91 4.13
N PHE A 146 -3.65 7.95 4.71
CA PHE A 146 -3.65 9.30 4.11
C PHE A 146 -2.79 9.41 2.86
N LEU A 147 -1.88 8.46 2.63
CA LEU A 147 -0.90 8.46 1.54
C LEU A 147 -1.28 7.49 0.40
N LEU A 148 -2.37 6.75 0.54
CA LEU A 148 -2.83 5.82 -0.49
C LEU A 148 -3.55 6.58 -1.62
N GLU A 149 -3.28 6.18 -2.88
CA GLU A 149 -3.89 6.75 -4.07
C GLU A 149 -5.42 6.74 -3.99
N GLY A 150 -6.03 5.63 -3.55
CA GLY A 150 -7.49 5.49 -3.42
C GLY A 150 -8.15 6.42 -2.39
N ASN A 151 -7.36 7.01 -1.47
CA ASN A 151 -7.89 7.97 -0.48
C ASN A 151 -7.50 9.42 -0.80
N ARG A 152 -6.72 9.62 -1.89
CA ARG A 152 -6.18 10.94 -2.21
C ARG A 152 -7.27 11.99 -2.39
N GLU A 153 -8.34 11.66 -3.10
CA GLU A 153 -9.42 12.59 -3.40
C GLU A 153 -10.03 13.17 -2.11
N VAL A 154 -10.46 12.32 -1.18
CA VAL A 154 -11.04 12.77 0.10
C VAL A 154 -10.03 13.52 0.95
N VAL A 155 -8.74 13.14 0.93
CA VAL A 155 -7.69 13.88 1.66
C VAL A 155 -7.52 15.27 1.08
N MET A 156 -7.46 15.41 -0.25
CA MET A 156 -7.31 16.71 -0.91
C MET A 156 -8.54 17.60 -0.75
N GLU A 157 -9.75 17.01 -0.68
CA GLU A 157 -10.98 17.73 -0.36
C GLU A 157 -10.96 18.31 1.06
N MET A 158 -10.52 17.49 2.04
CA MET A 158 -10.56 17.84 3.46
C MET A 158 -9.38 18.67 3.93
N VAL A 159 -8.26 18.66 3.19
CA VAL A 159 -7.04 19.42 3.49
C VAL A 159 -6.79 20.43 2.36
N PRO A 160 -7.32 21.65 2.46
CA PRO A 160 -7.10 22.70 1.45
C PRO A 160 -5.60 23.02 1.31
N GLU A 161 -5.21 23.59 0.16
CA GLU A 161 -3.81 23.90 -0.18
C GLU A 161 -3.06 24.64 0.94
N LYS A 162 -3.70 25.66 1.55
CA LYS A 162 -3.11 26.42 2.67
C LYS A 162 -2.86 25.60 3.94
N GLU A 163 -3.59 24.49 4.13
CA GLU A 163 -3.48 23.59 5.29
C GLU A 163 -2.58 22.37 5.00
N MET A 164 -2.17 22.19 3.73
CA MET A 164 -1.40 21.01 3.32
C MET A 164 -0.03 20.93 4.01
N GLN A 165 0.72 22.04 4.10
CA GLN A 165 2.00 22.03 4.77
C GLN A 165 1.86 21.81 6.30
N PRO A 166 0.95 22.49 7.03
CA PRO A 166 0.64 22.13 8.43
C PRO A 166 0.24 20.66 8.63
N PHE A 167 -0.52 20.08 7.70
CA PHE A 167 -0.88 18.66 7.77
C PHE A 167 0.35 17.75 7.59
N LYS A 168 1.19 18.01 6.59
CA LYS A 168 2.45 17.31 6.38
C LYS A 168 3.38 17.41 7.60
N ASP A 169 3.45 18.57 8.25
CA ASP A 169 4.25 18.76 9.46
C ASP A 169 3.74 17.90 10.62
N ARG A 170 2.42 17.80 10.83
CA ARG A 170 1.85 16.88 11.83
C ARG A 170 2.17 15.41 11.52
N LEU A 171 2.05 14.98 10.25
CA LEU A 171 2.45 13.63 9.84
C LEU A 171 3.94 13.38 10.11
N SER A 172 4.79 14.35 9.78
CA SER A 172 6.23 14.32 10.04
C SER A 172 6.53 14.11 11.52
N ASP A 173 5.89 14.88 12.41
CA ASP A 173 6.08 14.79 13.86
C ASP A 173 5.74 13.39 14.41
N VAL A 174 4.75 12.73 13.84
CA VAL A 174 4.42 11.32 14.18
C VAL A 174 5.50 10.39 13.66
N LEU A 175 5.87 10.53 12.36
CA LEU A 175 6.82 9.65 11.67
C LEU A 175 8.25 9.74 12.24
N GLN A 176 8.66 10.88 12.81
CA GLN A 176 9.94 11.01 13.51
C GLN A 176 10.09 10.05 14.70
N LYS A 177 8.98 9.54 15.24
CA LYS A 177 8.97 8.54 16.33
C LYS A 177 8.87 7.10 15.83
N VAL A 178 8.82 6.91 14.51
CA VAL A 178 8.78 5.59 13.85
C VAL A 178 10.16 5.29 13.27
N SER A 179 10.70 4.10 13.53
CA SER A 179 11.99 3.68 12.96
C SER A 179 11.87 3.42 11.46
N ASP A 180 12.98 3.58 10.74
CA ASP A 180 13.05 3.27 9.30
C ASP A 180 12.79 1.79 9.04
N GLU A 181 13.24 0.92 9.95
CA GLU A 181 12.96 -0.52 9.90
C GLU A 181 11.46 -0.79 9.83
N VAL A 182 10.66 -0.14 10.69
CA VAL A 182 9.20 -0.28 10.71
C VAL A 182 8.60 0.27 9.42
N ILE A 183 8.99 1.47 8.97
CA ILE A 183 8.48 2.06 7.72
C ILE A 183 8.78 1.12 6.53
N CYS A 184 10.02 0.66 6.42
CA CYS A 184 10.45 -0.20 5.32
C CYS A 184 9.92 -1.65 5.42
N SER A 185 9.39 -2.09 6.56
CA SER A 185 8.80 -3.44 6.71
C SER A 185 7.37 -3.53 6.20
N MET A 186 6.74 -2.42 5.89
CA MET A 186 5.32 -2.41 5.50
C MET A 186 5.12 -2.93 4.09
N ASN A 187 4.17 -3.84 3.92
CA ASN A 187 3.71 -4.27 2.60
C ASN A 187 2.86 -3.16 1.96
N THR A 188 3.52 -2.27 1.23
CA THR A 188 2.90 -1.14 0.53
C THR A 188 3.70 -0.74 -0.71
N ALA A 189 3.11 0.11 -1.56
CA ALA A 189 3.79 0.61 -2.75
C ALA A 189 5.03 1.45 -2.38
N LEU A 190 6.12 1.28 -3.12
CA LEU A 190 7.38 1.98 -2.90
C LEU A 190 7.23 3.51 -2.76
N PRO A 191 6.41 4.22 -3.57
CA PRO A 191 6.21 5.67 -3.41
C PRO A 191 5.63 6.07 -2.04
N VAL A 192 4.86 5.19 -1.40
CA VAL A 192 4.32 5.45 -0.05
C VAL A 192 5.44 5.41 0.97
N ILE A 193 6.32 4.40 0.91
CA ILE A 193 7.53 4.31 1.76
C ILE A 193 8.43 5.54 1.54
N GLU A 194 8.66 5.92 0.29
CA GLU A 194 9.45 7.11 -0.07
C GLU A 194 8.82 8.39 0.48
N MET A 195 7.49 8.50 0.49
CA MET A 195 6.78 9.66 1.05
C MET A 195 6.88 9.67 2.58
N GLU A 196 6.66 8.54 3.26
CA GLU A 196 6.80 8.43 4.71
C GLU A 196 8.20 8.84 5.17
N LEU A 197 9.25 8.34 4.50
CA LEU A 197 10.63 8.73 4.78
C LEU A 197 10.91 10.20 4.45
N SER A 198 10.31 10.72 3.37
CA SER A 198 10.46 12.13 3.00
C SER A 198 9.83 13.05 4.04
N LEU A 199 8.63 12.72 4.52
CA LEU A 199 7.96 13.44 5.62
C LEU A 199 8.78 13.36 6.91
N LYS A 200 9.24 12.16 7.28
CA LYS A 200 10.06 11.94 8.48
C LYS A 200 11.32 12.82 8.51
N TYR A 201 12.06 12.85 7.41
CA TYR A 201 13.33 13.57 7.32
C TYR A 201 13.19 15.01 6.80
N LYS A 202 11.98 15.46 6.47
CA LYS A 202 11.70 16.79 5.90
C LYS A 202 12.56 17.10 4.67
N LYS A 203 12.85 16.07 3.89
CA LYS A 203 13.63 16.15 2.62
C LYS A 203 13.20 15.04 1.68
N LYS A 204 13.35 15.28 0.38
CA LYS A 204 13.03 14.26 -0.63
C LYS A 204 13.91 13.02 -0.45
N VAL A 205 13.29 11.89 -0.17
CA VAL A 205 13.90 10.57 -0.05
C VAL A 205 13.42 9.69 -1.20
N ARG A 206 14.34 8.97 -1.82
CA ARG A 206 14.04 7.96 -2.86
C ARG A 206 14.84 6.71 -2.57
N ALA A 207 14.25 5.56 -2.87
CA ALA A 207 14.97 4.30 -2.82
C ALA A 207 16.16 4.32 -3.76
N LYS A 208 17.28 3.77 -3.31
CA LYS A 208 18.45 3.57 -4.15
C LYS A 208 18.13 2.48 -5.18
N LYS A 209 18.45 2.77 -6.44
CA LYS A 209 18.31 1.84 -7.55
C LYS A 209 19.68 1.21 -7.83
N THR A 210 19.75 -0.12 -7.90
CA THR A 210 20.93 -0.89 -8.28
C THR A 210 20.55 -1.96 -9.31
N ILE A 211 21.46 -2.31 -10.21
CA ILE A 211 21.30 -3.46 -11.11
C ILE A 211 22.06 -4.63 -10.52
N THR A 212 21.37 -5.73 -10.36
CA THR A 212 21.92 -6.99 -9.83
C THR A 212 21.22 -8.15 -10.53
N ASP A 213 22.00 -9.12 -11.05
CA ASP A 213 21.50 -10.31 -11.74
C ASP A 213 20.52 -9.98 -12.89
N ASN A 214 20.83 -8.99 -13.71
CA ASN A 214 19.99 -8.47 -14.80
C ASN A 214 18.61 -7.98 -14.35
N ASP A 215 18.49 -7.53 -13.10
CA ASP A 215 17.27 -6.96 -12.55
C ASP A 215 17.55 -5.58 -11.91
N MET A 216 16.52 -4.78 -11.79
CA MET A 216 16.56 -3.49 -11.09
C MET A 216 15.99 -3.64 -9.69
N VAL A 217 16.86 -3.51 -8.71
CA VAL A 217 16.54 -3.64 -7.29
C VAL A 217 16.42 -2.27 -6.66
N PHE A 218 15.37 -2.08 -5.87
CA PHE A 218 15.10 -0.86 -5.09
C PHE A 218 15.35 -1.13 -3.62
N GLN A 219 16.21 -0.34 -2.99
CA GLN A 219 16.62 -0.53 -1.60
C GLN A 219 16.69 0.78 -0.81
N TYR A 220 16.54 0.68 0.51
CA TYR A 220 16.79 1.77 1.45
C TYR A 220 17.73 1.26 2.56
N GLY A 221 18.90 1.90 2.70
CA GLY A 221 20.00 1.32 3.47
C GLY A 221 20.38 -0.05 2.88
N GLU A 222 20.44 -1.05 3.71
CA GLU A 222 20.73 -2.45 3.32
C GLU A 222 19.46 -3.23 2.95
N LYS A 223 18.27 -2.68 3.23
CA LYS A 223 17.02 -3.39 3.02
C LYS A 223 16.55 -3.29 1.57
N GLN A 224 16.42 -4.43 0.91
CA GLN A 224 15.72 -4.54 -0.36
C GLN A 224 14.21 -4.33 -0.14
N LEU A 225 13.61 -3.45 -0.93
CA LEU A 225 12.18 -3.10 -0.86
C LEU A 225 11.39 -3.74 -2.00
N ALA A 226 11.97 -3.84 -3.19
CA ALA A 226 11.29 -4.39 -4.38
C ALA A 226 12.26 -4.72 -5.49
N ARG A 227 11.81 -5.54 -6.45
CA ARG A 227 12.46 -5.84 -7.74
C ARG A 227 11.56 -5.44 -8.90
N LEU A 228 12.15 -4.99 -10.01
CA LEU A 228 11.38 -4.57 -11.18
C LEU A 228 10.81 -5.79 -11.94
N SER A 229 11.55 -6.88 -12.01
CA SER A 229 11.11 -8.15 -12.63
C SER A 229 9.83 -8.74 -12.02
N GLU A 230 9.51 -8.39 -10.77
CA GLU A 230 8.26 -8.78 -10.10
C GLU A 230 7.03 -7.99 -10.57
N ARG A 231 7.18 -7.09 -11.55
CA ARG A 231 6.10 -6.21 -12.03
C ARG A 231 5.64 -6.62 -13.40
N ASN A 232 4.32 -6.55 -13.59
CA ASN A 232 3.68 -6.95 -14.82
C ASN A 232 3.47 -5.76 -15.76
N VAL A 233 3.62 -6.01 -17.03
CA VAL A 233 3.11 -5.16 -18.09
C VAL A 233 1.59 -5.35 -18.12
N ARG A 234 0.83 -4.27 -18.19
CA ARG A 234 -0.61 -4.33 -18.42
C ARG A 234 -0.89 -4.28 -19.91
N VAL A 235 -1.41 -5.36 -20.45
CA VAL A 235 -2.03 -5.39 -21.78
C VAL A 235 -3.39 -4.70 -21.68
N ILE A 236 -3.67 -3.79 -22.62
CA ILE A 236 -4.93 -3.05 -22.68
C ILE A 236 -5.87 -3.68 -23.70
N GLY A 237 -5.32 -4.29 -24.75
CA GLY A 237 -6.08 -4.96 -25.81
C GLY A 237 -5.41 -4.84 -27.17
N ILE A 238 -6.09 -5.33 -28.20
CA ILE A 238 -5.69 -5.23 -29.60
C ILE A 238 -6.32 -3.97 -30.20
N MET A 239 -5.56 -3.20 -30.96
CA MET A 239 -6.02 -1.96 -31.58
C MET A 239 -6.82 -2.24 -32.85
N ASP A 240 -7.94 -1.53 -32.99
CA ASP A 240 -8.78 -1.47 -34.18
C ASP A 240 -8.83 -0.02 -34.71
N LYS A 241 -7.67 0.62 -34.79
CA LYS A 241 -7.53 2.00 -35.27
C LYS A 241 -6.76 2.02 -36.59
N PRO A 242 -7.18 2.84 -37.61
CA PRO A 242 -6.47 2.93 -38.89
C PRO A 242 -4.96 3.11 -38.73
N GLY A 243 -4.19 2.19 -39.36
CA GLY A 243 -2.73 2.12 -39.29
C GLY A 243 -2.14 1.37 -38.09
N TYR A 244 -2.99 0.92 -37.16
CA TYR A 244 -2.59 0.16 -35.96
C TYR A 244 -3.40 -1.14 -35.77
N GLU A 245 -4.18 -1.54 -36.79
CA GLU A 245 -5.05 -2.71 -36.72
C GLU A 245 -4.24 -3.97 -36.40
N GLY A 246 -4.73 -4.76 -35.46
CA GLY A 246 -4.10 -5.97 -34.99
C GLY A 246 -2.84 -5.77 -34.15
N MET A 247 -2.50 -4.54 -33.78
CA MET A 247 -1.39 -4.28 -32.85
C MET A 247 -1.82 -4.42 -31.41
N LEU A 248 -1.02 -5.12 -30.63
CA LEU A 248 -1.19 -5.21 -29.17
C LEU A 248 -0.81 -3.86 -28.55
N ARG A 249 -1.71 -3.33 -27.74
CA ARG A 249 -1.51 -2.11 -26.97
C ARG A 249 -1.33 -2.44 -25.49
N GLY A 250 -0.37 -1.79 -24.85
CA GLY A 250 -0.12 -1.99 -23.43
C GLY A 250 0.52 -0.78 -22.76
N ARG A 251 0.72 -0.90 -21.46
CA ARG A 251 1.46 0.09 -20.67
C ARG A 251 2.25 -0.57 -19.53
N PHE A 252 3.37 0.03 -19.16
CA PHE A 252 4.18 -0.36 -18.01
C PHE A 252 4.22 0.78 -16.99
N SER A 253 3.13 0.93 -16.24
CA SER A 253 2.97 2.00 -15.22
C SER A 253 3.12 1.42 -13.81
N THR A 254 4.33 0.96 -13.49
CA THR A 254 4.65 0.43 -12.15
C THR A 254 4.97 1.55 -11.15
N PRO A 255 4.56 1.42 -9.88
CA PRO A 255 4.96 2.38 -8.85
C PRO A 255 6.47 2.38 -8.57
N LEU A 256 7.23 1.35 -9.00
CA LEU A 256 8.65 1.26 -8.76
C LEU A 256 9.46 2.20 -9.65
N TYR A 257 9.10 2.25 -10.94
CA TYR A 257 9.90 2.91 -11.95
C TYR A 257 9.06 3.69 -12.96
N ALA A 258 9.44 4.93 -13.23
CA ALA A 258 8.91 5.71 -14.34
C ALA A 258 9.91 5.69 -15.49
N MET A 259 9.54 5.11 -16.63
CA MET A 259 10.38 4.97 -17.82
C MET A 259 10.93 6.31 -18.29
N LYS A 260 12.23 6.35 -18.55
CA LYS A 260 12.94 7.50 -19.13
C LYS A 260 12.66 7.60 -20.64
N LYS A 261 13.19 8.64 -21.28
CA LYS A 261 13.00 8.88 -22.71
C LYS A 261 13.60 7.77 -23.58
N ASP A 262 14.71 7.20 -23.16
CA ASP A 262 15.45 6.21 -23.95
C ASP A 262 15.10 4.76 -23.59
N ASP A 263 14.38 4.54 -22.47
CA ASP A 263 13.88 3.23 -22.12
C ASP A 263 12.74 2.79 -23.08
N TYR A 264 12.61 1.53 -23.36
CA TYR A 264 11.50 0.98 -24.14
C TYR A 264 11.07 -0.41 -23.64
N ILE A 265 9.83 -0.77 -23.90
CA ILE A 265 9.36 -2.14 -23.72
C ILE A 265 9.77 -2.94 -24.97
N PHE A 266 10.12 -4.19 -24.78
CA PHE A 266 10.26 -5.17 -25.83
C PHE A 266 9.44 -6.40 -25.53
N VAL A 267 9.13 -7.16 -26.55
CA VAL A 267 8.55 -8.51 -26.47
C VAL A 267 9.53 -9.49 -27.10
N GLN A 268 9.57 -10.70 -26.54
CA GLN A 268 10.40 -11.77 -27.13
C GLN A 268 9.70 -13.12 -27.07
N ASN A 269 10.07 -14.00 -27.99
CA ASN A 269 9.73 -15.42 -28.04
C ASN A 269 11.00 -16.20 -28.42
N GLY A 270 11.53 -17.01 -27.47
CA GLY A 270 12.86 -17.58 -27.63
C GLY A 270 13.93 -16.51 -27.83
N ASP A 271 14.69 -16.62 -28.92
CA ASP A 271 15.76 -15.67 -29.23
C ASP A 271 15.29 -14.43 -30.05
N GLU A 272 14.07 -14.48 -30.57
CA GLU A 272 13.49 -13.38 -31.32
C GLU A 272 12.99 -12.27 -30.39
N LYS A 273 13.45 -11.04 -30.64
CA LYS A 273 13.14 -9.86 -29.83
C LYS A 273 12.62 -8.73 -30.70
N ILE A 274 11.45 -8.18 -30.35
CA ILE A 274 10.83 -7.05 -31.05
C ILE A 274 10.76 -5.86 -30.12
N LYS A 275 11.34 -4.75 -30.51
CA LYS A 275 11.20 -3.46 -29.85
C LYS A 275 9.80 -2.89 -30.12
N THR A 276 9.10 -2.43 -29.07
CA THR A 276 7.79 -1.83 -29.23
C THR A 276 7.86 -0.37 -29.63
N ASP A 277 6.86 0.12 -30.37
CA ASP A 277 6.64 1.54 -30.58
C ASP A 277 5.99 2.19 -29.36
N ARG A 278 6.24 3.47 -29.16
CA ARG A 278 5.77 4.19 -27.99
C ARG A 278 4.57 5.05 -28.31
N TYR A 279 3.60 5.10 -27.38
CA TYR A 279 2.61 6.18 -27.36
C TYR A 279 2.64 6.94 -26.03
N LYS A 280 2.15 8.17 -26.04
CA LYS A 280 2.11 9.02 -24.85
C LYS A 280 1.04 8.55 -23.86
N CYS A 281 1.44 8.18 -22.66
CA CYS A 281 0.55 7.85 -21.56
C CYS A 281 0.32 9.09 -20.70
N LYS A 282 -0.95 9.39 -20.36
CA LYS A 282 -1.31 10.54 -19.54
C LYS A 282 -1.25 10.25 -18.04
N LYS A 283 -1.11 8.99 -17.64
CA LYS A 283 -1.16 8.56 -16.23
C LYS A 283 -0.04 9.17 -15.41
N GLN A 284 -0.39 9.61 -14.21
CA GLN A 284 0.51 10.13 -13.20
C GLN A 284 0.15 9.54 -11.84
N LEU A 285 1.13 9.36 -10.96
CA LEU A 285 0.94 8.92 -9.59
C LEU A 285 1.26 10.08 -8.65
N TYR A 286 0.27 10.51 -7.91
CA TYR A 286 0.41 11.50 -6.85
C TYR A 286 0.23 10.87 -5.47
N ILE A 287 0.95 11.38 -4.49
CA ILE A 287 0.68 11.17 -3.07
C ILE A 287 0.51 12.54 -2.45
N LEU A 288 -0.66 12.78 -1.84
CA LEU A 288 -1.07 14.13 -1.47
C LEU A 288 -1.01 15.06 -2.69
N ASP A 289 -0.31 16.18 -2.55
CA ASP A 289 -0.07 17.17 -3.62
C ASP A 289 1.22 16.89 -4.43
N GLU A 290 1.99 15.84 -4.11
CA GLU A 290 3.29 15.58 -4.72
C GLU A 290 3.24 14.55 -5.85
N LEU A 291 3.80 14.92 -7.01
CA LEU A 291 3.98 14.00 -8.14
C LEU A 291 5.11 13.00 -7.84
N MET A 292 4.73 11.75 -7.60
CA MET A 292 5.68 10.67 -7.31
C MET A 292 6.23 10.01 -8.57
N ARG A 293 5.36 9.75 -9.56
CA ARG A 293 5.73 9.11 -10.85
C ARG A 293 4.97 9.75 -12.01
N ASN A 294 5.66 9.96 -13.12
CA ASN A 294 5.07 10.41 -14.38
C ASN A 294 5.26 9.33 -15.44
N TYR A 295 4.16 8.74 -15.89
CA TYR A 295 4.17 7.60 -16.80
C TYR A 295 4.07 7.99 -18.27
N LYS A 296 4.44 9.21 -18.67
CA LYS A 296 4.32 9.69 -20.05
C LYS A 296 4.99 8.78 -21.09
N ASN A 297 5.99 8.00 -20.69
CA ASN A 297 6.75 7.09 -21.55
C ASN A 297 6.34 5.60 -21.37
N ALA A 298 5.31 5.30 -20.59
CA ALA A 298 4.94 3.93 -20.21
C ALA A 298 4.08 3.20 -21.24
N GLY A 299 3.46 3.93 -22.17
CA GLY A 299 2.60 3.35 -23.18
C GLY A 299 3.39 2.79 -24.37
N PHE A 300 2.95 1.63 -24.88
CA PHE A 300 3.56 1.00 -26.03
C PHE A 300 2.52 0.30 -26.92
N VAL A 301 2.88 0.09 -28.18
CA VAL A 301 2.17 -0.73 -29.17
C VAL A 301 3.18 -1.61 -29.89
N VAL A 302 2.76 -2.81 -30.28
CA VAL A 302 3.60 -3.77 -30.99
C VAL A 302 2.76 -4.71 -31.84
N ARG A 303 3.24 -5.04 -33.03
CA ARG A 303 2.67 -6.11 -33.84
C ARG A 303 3.32 -7.43 -33.41
N ILE A 304 2.50 -8.37 -32.95
CA ILE A 304 2.96 -9.72 -32.59
C ILE A 304 2.85 -10.60 -33.81
N PRO A 305 3.89 -11.39 -34.17
CA PRO A 305 3.79 -12.42 -35.22
C PRO A 305 2.68 -13.43 -34.88
N GLU A 306 1.91 -13.84 -35.91
CA GLU A 306 0.75 -14.71 -35.72
C GLU A 306 1.10 -16.09 -35.15
N GLU A 307 2.33 -16.55 -35.43
CA GLU A 307 2.87 -17.82 -34.95
C GLU A 307 3.24 -17.81 -33.46
N TRP A 308 3.37 -16.64 -32.82
CA TRP A 308 3.69 -16.51 -31.39
C TRP A 308 2.48 -16.75 -30.52
N LYS A 309 2.45 -17.87 -29.81
CA LYS A 309 1.39 -18.19 -28.84
C LYS A 309 1.63 -17.64 -27.44
N GLU A 310 2.88 -17.36 -27.12
CA GLU A 310 3.30 -16.79 -25.83
C GLU A 310 4.30 -15.66 -26.10
N ILE A 311 4.24 -14.60 -25.31
CA ILE A 311 5.22 -13.53 -25.33
C ILE A 311 5.79 -13.27 -23.94
N GLN A 312 7.10 -13.07 -23.88
CA GLN A 312 7.81 -12.56 -22.71
C GLN A 312 7.98 -11.07 -22.87
N PHE A 313 7.41 -10.29 -21.97
CA PHE A 313 7.72 -8.85 -21.90
C PHE A 313 9.07 -8.61 -21.26
N GLY A 314 9.70 -7.51 -21.66
CA GLY A 314 10.88 -6.97 -21.00
C GLY A 314 10.96 -5.46 -21.15
N ILE A 315 11.79 -4.84 -20.34
CA ILE A 315 12.12 -3.44 -20.41
C ILE A 315 13.61 -3.28 -20.69
N HIS A 316 13.93 -2.50 -21.73
CA HIS A 316 15.28 -2.03 -21.99
C HIS A 316 15.49 -0.72 -21.26
N THR A 317 16.58 -0.61 -20.52
CA THR A 317 17.06 0.62 -19.90
C THR A 317 18.54 0.82 -20.27
N ASN A 318 19.08 2.01 -20.07
CA ASN A 318 20.52 2.23 -20.28
C ASN A 318 21.42 1.34 -19.41
N ASP A 319 20.86 0.77 -18.34
CA ASP A 319 21.63 0.01 -17.35
C ASP A 319 21.52 -1.52 -17.61
N ALA A 320 20.39 -2.02 -18.11
CA ALA A 320 20.15 -3.44 -18.37
C ALA A 320 18.85 -3.70 -19.17
N ASP A 321 18.76 -4.89 -19.74
CA ASP A 321 17.51 -5.52 -20.20
C ASP A 321 16.93 -6.38 -19.06
N ILE A 322 15.70 -6.09 -18.65
CA ILE A 322 15.06 -6.76 -17.53
C ILE A 322 13.81 -7.47 -18.05
N LEU A 323 13.74 -8.77 -17.82
CA LEU A 323 12.56 -9.57 -18.16
C LEU A 323 11.45 -9.32 -17.13
N LEU A 324 10.22 -9.26 -17.63
CA LEU A 324 9.01 -9.00 -16.85
C LEU A 324 8.10 -10.25 -16.88
N ASN A 325 6.80 -10.05 -16.99
CA ASN A 325 5.82 -11.14 -17.07
C ASN A 325 5.75 -11.77 -18.48
N LYS A 326 5.31 -13.02 -18.50
CA LYS A 326 4.85 -13.73 -19.70
C LYS A 326 3.34 -13.61 -19.84
N VAL A 327 2.87 -13.62 -21.08
CA VAL A 327 1.43 -13.58 -21.42
C VAL A 327 1.17 -14.50 -22.59
N GLU A 328 0.11 -15.29 -22.52
CA GLU A 328 -0.42 -16.05 -23.65
C GLU A 328 -1.12 -15.08 -24.62
N VAL A 329 -0.85 -15.24 -25.92
CA VAL A 329 -1.51 -14.47 -26.97
C VAL A 329 -2.77 -15.23 -27.40
N ASN A 330 -3.89 -15.00 -26.68
CA ASN A 330 -5.19 -15.55 -27.06
C ASN A 330 -5.88 -14.62 -28.06
N SER A 331 -6.40 -15.18 -29.16
CA SER A 331 -7.18 -14.44 -30.16
C SER A 331 -8.55 -13.96 -29.64
N GLU A 332 -8.92 -14.24 -28.41
CA GLU A 332 -10.26 -14.00 -27.86
C GLU A 332 -10.34 -12.83 -26.84
N ASP A 333 -9.25 -12.20 -26.46
CA ASP A 333 -9.31 -11.01 -25.59
C ASP A 333 -9.78 -9.76 -26.36
N LYS A 334 -11.06 -9.82 -26.77
CA LYS A 334 -11.80 -8.66 -27.27
C LYS A 334 -12.46 -7.95 -26.07
N GLN A 335 -11.98 -6.74 -25.83
CA GLN A 335 -12.68 -5.66 -25.14
C GLN A 335 -12.99 -5.81 -23.63
N GLU A 336 -12.23 -5.12 -22.83
CA GLU A 336 -12.83 -4.26 -21.81
C GLU A 336 -12.46 -2.80 -22.11
N ASN A 337 -13.48 -2.07 -22.54
CA ASN A 337 -13.45 -0.61 -22.59
C ASN A 337 -13.39 -0.11 -21.15
N GLU A 338 -12.27 0.46 -20.76
CA GLU A 338 -12.26 1.46 -19.69
C GLU A 338 -11.65 2.73 -20.28
N ASP A 339 -12.52 3.70 -20.44
CA ASP A 339 -12.24 5.07 -20.80
C ASP A 339 -11.28 5.74 -19.81
N GLU A 340 -10.36 6.54 -20.39
CA GLU A 340 -9.55 7.64 -19.86
C GLU A 340 -8.35 7.32 -18.97
#